data_de970fffac89e4160c4c254acd067948
#
_entry.id   de970fffac89e4160c4c254acd067948
#
_cell.length_a   1.000
_cell.length_b   1.000
_cell.length_c   1.000
_cell.angle_alpha   90.00
_cell.angle_beta   90.00
_cell.angle_gamma   90.00
#
_symmetry.space_group_name_H-M   'P 1'
#
loop_
_entity.id
_entity.type
_entity.pdbx_description
1 polymer ?
#
loop_
_entity_poly.entity_id
_entity_poly.type
_entity_poly.pdbx_seq_one_letter_code
_entity_poly.pdbx_strand_id
1 'polypeptide(L)'
;LAATKMYRFNETNLIIYCPNGAEIHFKSAEKPDNLYGEDVYACVFDEAPRAREEAWFALRSTLTSTNAPCKLIGNFGGISNWVHKLKDKSKTDKEYEYFKVTCWDAVAEGIIDEEEVLQAKRDLPEKIFKELYEAEQSEDEGQLIMNESIIKLFSNTHIESGVKYITADIARLGKDKTVIFVWDGWRVIEIKEMLVSKVNESVDAINALATTHNVNRSNIIVDEDGVGGGVKDYLNCLGFVNNSKPVKYRNKEENFVNLKTQCYYKLAEIINRNEIYVNCNESQERMLTEELEMVRLAKEVDAQKIALKNKDEIKKIIGRSPDYSDGLMLRVWFELKPPRKIILG
;
A
#
# COMPACT_ATOMS: atom_id res chain seq x y z
N LEU A 1 20.31 -30.53 -19.21
CA LEU A 1 19.67 -30.39 -20.54
C LEU A 1 20.70 -30.18 -21.65
N ALA A 2 21.75 -29.38 -21.40
CA ALA A 2 22.82 -29.14 -22.40
C ALA A 2 23.60 -30.42 -22.86
N ALA A 3 23.56 -31.46 -22.05
CA ALA A 3 24.24 -32.72 -22.37
C ALA A 3 23.49 -33.63 -23.37
N THR A 4 22.22 -33.35 -23.62
CA THR A 4 21.41 -34.12 -24.59
C THR A 4 21.27 -33.29 -25.87
N LYS A 5 21.92 -33.71 -26.95
CA LYS A 5 21.81 -33.09 -28.27
C LYS A 5 20.37 -32.99 -28.84
N MET A 6 19.36 -33.27 -28.01
CA MET A 6 17.94 -33.26 -28.38
C MET A 6 17.33 -31.86 -28.31
N TYR A 7 17.93 -30.93 -27.55
CA TYR A 7 17.41 -29.57 -27.41
C TYR A 7 18.36 -28.56 -28.04
N ARG A 8 17.79 -27.53 -28.69
CA ARG A 8 18.56 -26.38 -29.18
C ARG A 8 18.33 -25.19 -28.26
N PHE A 9 19.36 -24.42 -28.01
CA PHE A 9 19.32 -23.25 -27.15
C PHE A 9 19.61 -21.99 -27.95
N ASN A 10 18.82 -20.97 -27.75
CA ASN A 10 19.11 -19.63 -28.20
C ASN A 10 19.37 -18.77 -26.95
N GLU A 11 20.64 -18.60 -26.63
CA GLU A 11 21.07 -17.85 -25.43
C GLU A 11 20.81 -16.35 -25.55
N THR A 12 20.76 -15.80 -26.76
CA THR A 12 20.47 -14.39 -27.00
C THR A 12 18.99 -14.05 -26.71
N ASN A 13 18.08 -14.91 -27.20
CA ASN A 13 16.65 -14.70 -27.03
C ASN A 13 16.07 -15.50 -25.88
N LEU A 14 16.89 -16.24 -25.13
CA LEU A 14 16.50 -17.07 -23.99
C LEU A 14 15.38 -18.07 -24.38
N ILE A 15 15.58 -18.84 -25.45
CA ILE A 15 14.60 -19.82 -25.95
C ILE A 15 15.21 -21.22 -25.98
N ILE A 16 14.46 -22.21 -25.49
CA ILE A 16 14.76 -23.63 -25.66
C ILE A 16 13.80 -24.21 -26.70
N TYR A 17 14.35 -24.79 -27.77
CA TYR A 17 13.61 -25.51 -28.80
C TYR A 17 13.55 -26.99 -28.42
N CYS A 18 12.35 -27.52 -28.24
CA CYS A 18 12.13 -28.93 -27.91
C CYS A 18 12.06 -29.81 -29.16
N PRO A 19 12.37 -31.14 -29.06
CA PRO A 19 12.33 -32.07 -30.17
C PRO A 19 10.96 -32.23 -30.85
N ASN A 20 9.89 -31.98 -30.11
CA ASN A 20 8.52 -32.05 -30.60
C ASN A 20 8.01 -30.74 -31.23
N GLY A 21 8.92 -29.76 -31.45
CA GLY A 21 8.58 -28.46 -32.03
C GLY A 21 8.07 -27.41 -31.01
N ALA A 22 7.91 -27.76 -29.75
CA ALA A 22 7.55 -26.79 -28.73
C ALA A 22 8.74 -25.88 -28.40
N GLU A 23 8.43 -24.66 -27.97
CA GLU A 23 9.40 -23.67 -27.53
C GLU A 23 9.16 -23.28 -26.08
N ILE A 24 10.24 -23.11 -25.32
CA ILE A 24 10.16 -22.57 -23.95
C ILE A 24 10.89 -21.24 -23.97
N HIS A 25 10.14 -20.17 -23.71
CA HIS A 25 10.64 -18.81 -23.68
C HIS A 25 10.83 -18.35 -22.24
N PHE A 26 11.98 -17.76 -21.93
CA PHE A 26 12.25 -17.12 -20.64
C PHE A 26 12.17 -15.62 -20.82
N LYS A 27 11.26 -14.97 -20.10
CA LYS A 27 11.01 -13.54 -20.21
C LYS A 27 11.08 -12.87 -18.83
N SER A 28 11.56 -11.62 -18.78
CA SER A 28 11.53 -10.79 -17.58
C SER A 28 10.19 -10.07 -17.48
N ALA A 29 9.65 -10.01 -16.25
CA ALA A 29 8.43 -9.28 -15.91
C ALA A 29 8.68 -7.80 -15.55
N GLU A 30 9.93 -7.31 -15.58
CA GLU A 30 10.25 -5.91 -15.26
C GLU A 30 9.55 -4.91 -16.18
N LYS A 31 9.39 -5.28 -17.45
CA LYS A 31 8.69 -4.49 -18.46
C LYS A 31 7.49 -5.28 -18.97
N PRO A 32 6.30 -5.06 -18.42
CA PRO A 32 5.08 -5.79 -18.76
C PRO A 32 4.76 -5.82 -20.25
N ASP A 33 5.10 -4.74 -20.98
CA ASP A 33 4.86 -4.63 -22.42
C ASP A 33 5.59 -5.71 -23.24
N ASN A 34 6.70 -6.24 -22.73
CA ASN A 34 7.45 -7.31 -23.40
C ASN A 34 6.78 -8.69 -23.28
N LEU A 35 5.72 -8.81 -22.49
CA LEU A 35 4.97 -10.05 -22.29
C LEU A 35 3.81 -10.21 -23.28
N TYR A 36 3.41 -9.14 -23.98
CA TYR A 36 2.34 -9.18 -24.98
C TYR A 36 2.78 -9.83 -26.29
N GLY A 37 1.80 -10.23 -27.10
CA GLY A 37 1.99 -10.53 -28.52
C GLY A 37 2.29 -11.97 -28.88
N GLU A 38 2.18 -12.92 -27.97
CA GLU A 38 2.36 -14.36 -28.22
C GLU A 38 1.18 -15.16 -27.69
N ASP A 39 0.84 -16.26 -28.37
CA ASP A 39 -0.10 -17.25 -27.89
C ASP A 39 0.64 -18.28 -27.03
N VAL A 40 0.37 -18.28 -25.73
CA VAL A 40 1.07 -19.11 -24.75
C VAL A 40 0.19 -20.31 -24.38
N TYR A 41 0.77 -21.51 -24.37
CA TYR A 41 0.08 -22.78 -24.07
C TYR A 41 0.26 -23.27 -22.62
N ALA A 42 1.21 -22.73 -21.90
CA ALA A 42 1.39 -22.90 -20.46
C ALA A 42 2.33 -21.82 -19.95
N CYS A 43 2.15 -21.39 -18.73
CA CYS A 43 3.02 -20.40 -18.11
C CYS A 43 3.38 -20.80 -16.67
N VAL A 44 4.63 -20.51 -16.31
CA VAL A 44 5.09 -20.46 -14.91
C VAL A 44 5.61 -19.06 -14.66
N PHE A 45 4.99 -18.36 -13.71
CA PHE A 45 5.40 -17.04 -13.30
C PHE A 45 6.09 -17.15 -11.93
N ASP A 46 7.40 -17.22 -11.98
CA ASP A 46 8.23 -17.33 -10.80
C ASP A 46 8.38 -15.99 -10.09
N GLU A 47 8.48 -16.00 -8.76
CA GLU A 47 8.50 -14.81 -7.90
C GLU A 47 7.34 -13.83 -8.21
N ALA A 48 6.18 -14.35 -8.61
CA ALA A 48 5.01 -13.57 -8.99
C ALA A 48 4.62 -12.50 -7.96
N PRO A 49 4.66 -12.76 -6.63
CA PRO A 49 4.33 -11.75 -5.61
C PRO A 49 5.24 -10.52 -5.61
N ARG A 50 6.45 -10.61 -6.19
CA ARG A 50 7.39 -9.48 -6.30
C ARG A 50 7.20 -8.66 -7.55
N ALA A 51 6.47 -9.18 -8.54
CA ALA A 51 6.19 -8.48 -9.78
C ALA A 51 5.00 -7.52 -9.64
N ARG A 52 4.97 -6.50 -10.51
CA ARG A 52 3.82 -5.59 -10.59
C ARG A 52 2.59 -6.28 -11.19
N GLU A 53 1.40 -5.89 -10.78
CA GLU A 53 0.12 -6.46 -11.24
C GLU A 53 -0.06 -6.31 -12.78
N GLU A 54 0.52 -5.26 -13.38
CA GLU A 54 0.49 -5.04 -14.84
C GLU A 54 1.16 -6.19 -15.61
N ALA A 55 2.17 -6.83 -15.03
CA ALA A 55 2.80 -7.99 -15.64
C ALA A 55 1.82 -9.20 -15.68
N TRP A 56 1.00 -9.34 -14.65
CA TRP A 56 -0.08 -10.33 -14.66
C TRP A 56 -1.14 -10.03 -15.71
N PHE A 57 -1.55 -8.76 -15.87
CA PHE A 57 -2.52 -8.40 -16.90
C PHE A 57 -2.01 -8.70 -18.31
N ALA A 58 -0.75 -8.37 -18.59
CA ALA A 58 -0.12 -8.68 -19.85
C ALA A 58 -0.08 -10.20 -20.09
N LEU A 59 0.41 -10.97 -19.10
CA LEU A 59 0.50 -12.41 -19.18
C LEU A 59 -0.88 -13.07 -19.35
N ARG A 60 -1.87 -12.65 -18.55
CA ARG A 60 -3.23 -13.20 -18.63
C ARG A 60 -3.86 -13.03 -20.01
N SER A 61 -3.53 -11.94 -20.73
CA SER A 61 -4.02 -11.71 -22.09
C SER A 61 -3.46 -12.74 -23.10
N THR A 62 -2.20 -13.15 -22.94
CA THR A 62 -1.55 -14.14 -23.83
C THR A 62 -2.05 -15.57 -23.63
N LEU A 63 -2.68 -15.86 -22.51
CA LEU A 63 -3.25 -17.17 -22.18
C LEU A 63 -4.68 -17.35 -22.69
N THR A 64 -5.32 -16.25 -23.14
CA THR A 64 -6.76 -16.24 -23.44
C THR A 64 -7.12 -17.06 -24.68
N SER A 65 -6.34 -16.94 -25.75
CA SER A 65 -6.61 -17.64 -27.02
C SER A 65 -6.44 -19.16 -26.93
N THR A 66 -5.55 -19.62 -26.05
CA THR A 66 -5.19 -21.02 -25.87
C THR A 66 -5.88 -21.67 -24.67
N ASN A 67 -6.58 -20.88 -23.84
CA ASN A 67 -7.09 -21.31 -22.53
C ASN A 67 -6.01 -22.01 -21.69
N ALA A 68 -4.80 -21.44 -21.68
CA ALA A 68 -3.63 -22.08 -21.10
C ALA A 68 -3.59 -21.99 -19.57
N PRO A 69 -3.09 -23.04 -18.90
CA PRO A 69 -2.86 -22.99 -17.46
C PRO A 69 -1.67 -22.07 -17.12
N CYS A 70 -1.79 -21.39 -15.96
CA CYS A 70 -0.73 -20.60 -15.39
C CYS A 70 -0.45 -21.01 -13.95
N LYS A 71 0.83 -21.22 -13.62
CA LYS A 71 1.29 -21.41 -12.24
C LYS A 71 2.00 -20.16 -11.76
N LEU A 72 1.55 -19.61 -10.67
CA LEU A 72 2.19 -18.50 -9.96
C LEU A 72 2.94 -19.06 -8.77
N ILE A 73 4.21 -18.74 -8.64
CA ILE A 73 5.09 -19.26 -7.58
C ILE A 73 5.73 -18.06 -6.87
N GLY A 74 5.95 -18.19 -5.58
CA GLY A 74 6.68 -17.22 -4.76
C GLY A 74 6.14 -17.09 -3.35
N ASN A 75 6.89 -16.39 -2.51
CA ASN A 75 6.50 -16.08 -1.15
C ASN A 75 5.69 -14.79 -1.11
N PHE A 76 4.63 -14.78 -0.33
CA PHE A 76 3.78 -13.60 -0.18
C PHE A 76 4.48 -12.53 0.66
N GLY A 77 4.50 -11.28 0.15
CA GLY A 77 4.83 -10.10 0.93
C GLY A 77 3.59 -9.20 1.02
N GLY A 78 3.35 -8.55 2.15
CA GLY A 78 2.24 -7.59 2.35
C GLY A 78 0.83 -8.08 1.99
N ILE A 79 -0.22 -7.41 2.44
CA ILE A 79 -1.62 -7.80 2.16
C ILE A 79 -2.09 -7.29 0.78
N SER A 80 -1.60 -6.15 0.33
CA SER A 80 -2.02 -5.51 -0.93
C SER A 80 -1.51 -6.21 -2.17
N ASN A 81 -0.66 -7.23 -2.00
CA ASN A 81 -0.12 -7.98 -3.13
C ASN A 81 -1.24 -8.60 -3.97
N TRP A 82 -1.24 -8.32 -5.27
CA TRP A 82 -2.26 -8.76 -6.22
C TRP A 82 -2.46 -10.28 -6.25
N VAL A 83 -1.43 -11.08 -5.92
CA VAL A 83 -1.52 -12.55 -5.85
C VAL A 83 -2.44 -13.00 -4.70
N HIS A 84 -2.57 -12.21 -3.61
CA HIS A 84 -3.53 -12.50 -2.55
C HIS A 84 -4.98 -12.52 -3.04
N LYS A 85 -5.32 -11.62 -3.96
CA LYS A 85 -6.66 -11.60 -4.58
C LYS A 85 -6.96 -12.90 -5.34
N LEU A 86 -5.93 -13.46 -6.01
CA LEU A 86 -6.06 -14.74 -6.71
C LEU A 86 -6.16 -15.91 -5.71
N LYS A 87 -5.37 -15.87 -4.62
CA LYS A 87 -5.52 -16.82 -3.51
C LYS A 87 -6.93 -16.78 -2.93
N ASP A 88 -7.50 -15.59 -2.71
CA ASP A 88 -8.86 -15.48 -2.17
C ASP A 88 -9.92 -15.99 -3.16
N LYS A 89 -9.73 -15.80 -4.46
CA LYS A 89 -10.57 -16.39 -5.50
C LYS A 89 -10.60 -17.93 -5.42
N SER A 90 -9.49 -18.59 -5.08
CA SER A 90 -9.46 -20.04 -4.96
C SER A 90 -10.44 -20.63 -3.93
N LYS A 91 -10.94 -19.80 -3.02
CA LYS A 91 -11.95 -20.20 -2.02
C LYS A 91 -13.35 -20.33 -2.62
N THR A 92 -13.64 -19.64 -3.72
CA THR A 92 -14.98 -19.52 -4.31
C THR A 92 -15.04 -19.93 -5.77
N ASP A 93 -13.94 -19.92 -6.48
CA ASP A 93 -13.84 -20.20 -7.92
C ASP A 93 -12.95 -21.42 -8.16
N LYS A 94 -13.54 -22.47 -8.72
CA LYS A 94 -12.88 -23.77 -8.98
C LYS A 94 -11.80 -23.71 -10.07
N GLU A 95 -11.73 -22.63 -10.83
CA GLU A 95 -10.66 -22.42 -11.81
C GLU A 95 -9.35 -21.97 -11.17
N TYR A 96 -9.39 -21.62 -9.88
CA TYR A 96 -8.23 -21.22 -9.10
C TYR A 96 -7.96 -22.23 -7.98
N GLU A 97 -6.70 -22.69 -7.91
CA GLU A 97 -6.23 -23.56 -6.83
C GLU A 97 -5.08 -22.88 -6.09
N TYR A 98 -5.03 -23.05 -4.78
CA TYR A 98 -3.96 -22.55 -3.93
C TYR A 98 -3.30 -23.67 -3.16
N PHE A 99 -1.98 -23.75 -3.26
CA PHE A 99 -1.14 -24.69 -2.53
C PHE A 99 -0.14 -23.92 -1.68
N LYS A 100 -0.06 -24.27 -0.39
CA LYS A 100 1.01 -23.82 0.50
C LYS A 100 1.97 -24.99 0.66
N VAL A 101 3.24 -24.76 0.34
CA VAL A 101 4.32 -25.72 0.52
C VAL A 101 5.35 -25.08 1.44
N THR A 102 5.68 -25.77 2.54
CA THR A 102 6.67 -25.34 3.53
C THR A 102 7.97 -26.14 3.38
N CYS A 103 9.04 -25.63 4.02
CA CYS A 103 10.29 -26.43 4.11
C CYS A 103 10.04 -27.79 4.79
N TRP A 104 9.12 -27.87 5.75
CA TRP A 104 8.81 -29.13 6.45
C TRP A 104 8.11 -30.15 5.54
N ASP A 105 7.29 -29.70 4.59
CA ASP A 105 6.72 -30.56 3.56
C ASP A 105 7.84 -31.12 2.67
N ALA A 106 8.81 -30.29 2.31
CA ALA A 106 9.97 -30.70 1.50
C ALA A 106 10.92 -31.67 2.27
N VAL A 107 11.07 -31.48 3.58
CA VAL A 107 11.81 -32.42 4.45
C VAL A 107 11.07 -33.76 4.53
N ALA A 108 9.77 -33.76 4.72
CA ALA A 108 8.95 -34.97 4.80
C ALA A 108 9.05 -35.83 3.52
N GLU A 109 9.17 -35.17 2.35
CA GLU A 109 9.35 -35.82 1.05
C GLU A 109 10.83 -36.15 0.71
N GLY A 110 11.76 -35.86 1.63
CA GLY A 110 13.20 -36.14 1.44
C GLY A 110 13.87 -35.26 0.37
N ILE A 111 13.28 -34.11 0.03
CA ILE A 111 13.80 -33.17 -0.96
C ILE A 111 14.89 -32.27 -0.34
N ILE A 112 14.73 -31.89 0.93
CA ILE A 112 15.63 -31.04 1.70
C ILE A 112 16.04 -31.80 2.97
N ASP A 113 17.28 -31.62 3.38
CA ASP A 113 17.78 -32.18 4.64
C ASP A 113 17.21 -31.38 5.82
N GLU A 114 16.69 -32.09 6.83
CA GLU A 114 16.15 -31.51 8.05
C GLU A 114 17.19 -30.67 8.81
N GLU A 115 18.45 -31.16 8.87
CA GLU A 115 19.54 -30.46 9.56
C GLU A 115 19.82 -29.08 8.95
N GLU A 116 19.78 -28.96 7.61
CA GLU A 116 19.89 -27.68 6.90
C GLU A 116 18.76 -26.71 7.26
N VAL A 117 17.52 -27.20 7.35
CA VAL A 117 16.38 -26.38 7.75
C VAL A 117 16.51 -25.92 9.20
N LEU A 118 16.94 -26.80 10.09
CA LEU A 118 17.20 -26.49 11.51
C LEU A 118 18.36 -25.49 11.67
N GLN A 119 19.40 -25.58 10.83
CA GLN A 119 20.49 -24.62 10.81
C GLN A 119 19.97 -23.24 10.34
N ALA A 120 19.23 -23.18 9.25
CA ALA A 120 18.62 -21.93 8.76
C ALA A 120 17.73 -21.30 9.84
N LYS A 121 16.98 -22.12 10.61
CA LYS A 121 16.14 -21.64 11.71
C LYS A 121 16.95 -21.03 12.86
N ARG A 122 18.17 -21.51 13.11
CA ARG A 122 19.09 -20.96 14.11
C ARG A 122 19.75 -19.65 13.64
N ASP A 123 20.06 -19.58 12.33
CA ASP A 123 20.86 -18.49 11.75
C ASP A 123 20.01 -17.28 11.35
N LEU A 124 18.74 -17.49 11.05
CA LEU A 124 17.83 -16.43 10.60
C LEU A 124 16.95 -15.92 11.74
N PRO A 125 16.60 -14.61 11.73
CA PRO A 125 15.54 -14.11 12.58
C PRO A 125 14.25 -14.91 12.35
N GLU A 126 13.52 -15.23 13.43
CA GLU A 126 12.31 -16.08 13.40
C GLU A 126 11.33 -15.66 12.31
N LYS A 127 11.13 -14.35 12.16
CA LYS A 127 10.25 -13.76 11.15
C LYS A 127 10.69 -14.09 9.72
N ILE A 128 11.98 -13.93 9.42
CA ILE A 128 12.55 -14.22 8.10
C ILE A 128 12.45 -15.72 7.80
N PHE A 129 12.70 -16.56 8.81
CA PHE A 129 12.55 -18.00 8.66
C PHE A 129 11.11 -18.38 8.34
N LYS A 130 10.12 -17.86 9.06
CA LYS A 130 8.70 -18.11 8.80
C LYS A 130 8.29 -17.68 7.39
N GLU A 131 8.74 -16.50 6.96
CA GLU A 131 8.41 -15.98 5.61
C GLU A 131 9.03 -16.84 4.50
N LEU A 132 10.32 -17.12 4.57
CA LEU A 132 11.04 -17.77 3.49
C LEU A 132 10.90 -19.29 3.48
N TYR A 133 10.81 -19.92 4.66
CA TYR A 133 10.82 -21.37 4.83
C TYR A 133 9.45 -21.97 5.16
N GLU A 134 8.60 -21.26 5.88
CA GLU A 134 7.28 -21.75 6.28
C GLU A 134 6.15 -21.12 5.43
N ALA A 135 6.51 -20.30 4.42
CA ALA A 135 5.56 -19.58 3.56
C ALA A 135 4.46 -18.86 4.39
N GLU A 136 4.86 -18.34 5.56
CA GLU A 136 3.99 -17.53 6.41
C GLU A 136 4.08 -16.06 6.01
N GLN A 137 2.94 -15.39 6.08
CA GLN A 137 2.90 -13.94 5.97
C GLN A 137 3.53 -13.33 7.21
N SER A 138 4.63 -12.64 7.05
CA SER A 138 5.19 -11.87 8.15
C SER A 138 4.72 -10.42 8.06
N GLU A 139 4.32 -9.85 9.19
CA GLU A 139 4.26 -8.40 9.33
C GLU A 139 5.68 -7.85 9.23
N ASP A 140 5.90 -6.87 8.34
CA ASP A 140 7.22 -6.27 8.14
C ASP A 140 7.72 -5.56 9.41
N GLU A 141 8.98 -5.78 9.75
CA GLU A 141 9.63 -5.00 10.81
C GLU A 141 9.47 -3.50 10.54
N GLY A 142 8.94 -2.79 11.53
CA GLY A 142 8.72 -1.35 11.43
C GLY A 142 7.38 -0.92 10.84
N GLN A 143 6.52 -1.83 10.39
CA GLN A 143 5.16 -1.49 10.03
C GLN A 143 4.41 -1.00 11.26
N LEU A 144 3.81 0.19 11.19
CA LEU A 144 3.11 0.80 12.32
C LEU A 144 1.64 0.41 12.38
N ILE A 145 1.02 0.11 11.25
CA ILE A 145 -0.40 -0.21 11.14
C ILE A 145 -0.54 -1.70 10.87
N MET A 146 -1.22 -2.41 11.77
CA MET A 146 -1.48 -3.84 11.62
C MET A 146 -2.38 -4.11 10.42
N ASN A 147 -2.05 -5.14 9.67
CA ASN A 147 -2.78 -5.51 8.46
C ASN A 147 -4.27 -5.78 8.73
N GLU A 148 -4.58 -6.47 9.82
CA GLU A 148 -5.97 -6.71 10.24
C GLU A 148 -6.74 -5.42 10.52
N SER A 149 -6.05 -4.40 11.04
CA SER A 149 -6.66 -3.10 11.31
C SER A 149 -6.90 -2.30 10.03
N ILE A 150 -6.04 -2.45 9.01
CA ILE A 150 -6.28 -1.86 7.69
C ILE A 150 -7.54 -2.46 7.06
N ILE A 151 -7.70 -3.79 7.11
CA ILE A 151 -8.90 -4.47 6.59
C ILE A 151 -10.17 -3.99 7.32
N LYS A 152 -10.11 -3.88 8.64
CA LYS A 152 -11.24 -3.45 9.46
C LYS A 152 -11.63 -1.98 9.25
N LEU A 153 -10.70 -1.15 8.76
CA LEU A 153 -10.93 0.27 8.47
C LEU A 153 -12.19 0.51 7.61
N PHE A 154 -12.47 -0.40 6.68
CA PHE A 154 -13.57 -0.31 5.73
C PHE A 154 -14.88 -0.97 6.22
N SER A 155 -14.85 -1.63 7.38
CA SER A 155 -16.00 -2.33 7.97
C SER A 155 -16.41 -1.83 9.35
N ASN A 156 -15.67 -0.87 9.94
CA ASN A 156 -15.91 -0.32 11.30
C ASN A 156 -17.14 0.62 11.34
N THR A 157 -18.30 0.19 10.85
CA THR A 157 -19.52 1.02 10.77
C THR A 157 -20.05 1.48 12.13
N HIS A 158 -19.55 0.88 13.24
CA HIS A 158 -19.92 1.21 14.62
C HIS A 158 -19.36 2.56 15.11
N ILE A 159 -18.41 3.17 14.39
CA ILE A 159 -17.83 4.46 14.78
C ILE A 159 -18.91 5.54 14.76
N GLU A 160 -19.03 6.27 15.88
CA GLU A 160 -20.06 7.29 16.06
C GLU A 160 -19.77 8.58 15.26
N SER A 161 -20.84 9.28 14.92
CA SER A 161 -20.80 10.63 14.33
C SER A 161 -20.23 11.65 15.32
N GLY A 162 -19.63 12.72 14.81
CA GLY A 162 -19.05 13.74 15.66
C GLY A 162 -18.92 15.10 14.98
N VAL A 163 -17.90 15.85 15.35
CA VAL A 163 -17.58 17.12 14.69
C VAL A 163 -17.09 16.84 13.27
N LYS A 164 -17.55 17.63 12.31
CA LYS A 164 -17.17 17.48 10.89
C LYS A 164 -15.90 18.23 10.57
N TYR A 165 -15.06 17.60 9.73
CA TYR A 165 -13.80 18.17 9.28
C TYR A 165 -13.61 17.95 7.77
N ILE A 166 -12.72 18.73 7.18
CA ILE A 166 -12.18 18.47 5.83
C ILE A 166 -10.67 18.45 5.92
N THR A 167 -10.04 17.43 5.33
CA THR A 167 -8.60 17.34 5.15
C THR A 167 -8.29 17.18 3.67
N ALA A 168 -7.24 17.86 3.17
CA ALA A 168 -6.90 17.77 1.75
C ALA A 168 -5.39 17.75 1.54
N ASP A 169 -4.91 16.75 0.82
CA ASP A 169 -3.58 16.74 0.21
C ASP A 169 -3.71 17.34 -1.19
N ILE A 170 -3.02 18.47 -1.42
CA ILE A 170 -3.15 19.26 -2.65
C ILE A 170 -1.98 18.98 -3.58
N ALA A 171 -2.24 18.27 -4.67
CA ALA A 171 -1.24 18.00 -5.68
C ALA A 171 -1.01 19.20 -6.60
N ARG A 172 0.26 19.33 -7.05
CA ARG A 172 0.64 20.26 -8.11
C ARG A 172 0.28 19.63 -9.47
N LEU A 173 0.14 20.48 -10.51
CA LEU A 173 0.03 20.06 -11.90
C LEU A 173 1.06 18.95 -12.22
N GLY A 174 0.61 17.70 -12.42
CA GLY A 174 1.49 16.53 -12.63
C GLY A 174 0.73 15.21 -12.55
N LYS A 175 1.42 14.16 -12.12
CA LYS A 175 0.87 12.80 -11.99
C LYS A 175 0.22 12.53 -10.61
N ASP A 176 0.48 13.38 -9.62
CA ASP A 176 -0.05 13.24 -8.27
C ASP A 176 -1.49 13.76 -8.20
N LYS A 177 -2.32 13.21 -7.31
CA LYS A 177 -3.74 13.53 -7.18
C LYS A 177 -3.98 14.48 -6.02
N THR A 178 -4.89 15.44 -6.18
CA THR A 178 -5.51 16.12 -5.03
C THR A 178 -6.55 15.18 -4.44
N VAL A 179 -6.44 14.87 -3.15
CA VAL A 179 -7.38 14.01 -2.43
C VAL A 179 -7.97 14.77 -1.24
N ILE A 180 -9.30 14.89 -1.22
CA ILE A 180 -10.04 15.62 -0.20
C ILE A 180 -10.92 14.62 0.56
N PHE A 181 -10.79 14.61 1.89
CA PHE A 181 -11.59 13.79 2.78
C PHE A 181 -12.59 14.65 3.54
N VAL A 182 -13.84 14.23 3.59
CA VAL A 182 -14.88 14.79 4.46
C VAL A 182 -15.12 13.81 5.61
N TRP A 183 -15.03 14.32 6.81
CA TRP A 183 -15.12 13.57 8.05
C TRP A 183 -16.36 13.91 8.86
N ASP A 184 -16.89 12.91 9.56
CA ASP A 184 -17.90 13.04 10.61
C ASP A 184 -17.40 12.31 11.86
N GLY A 185 -16.76 13.04 12.78
CA GLY A 185 -15.94 12.46 13.85
C GLY A 185 -14.69 11.78 13.29
N TRP A 186 -14.60 10.47 13.50
CA TRP A 186 -13.57 9.58 12.93
C TRP A 186 -14.12 8.69 11.79
N ARG A 187 -15.19 9.13 11.15
CA ARG A 187 -15.74 8.50 9.96
C ARG A 187 -15.42 9.34 8.73
N VAL A 188 -14.79 8.77 7.75
CA VAL A 188 -14.73 9.36 6.40
C VAL A 188 -16.08 9.07 5.73
N ILE A 189 -16.81 10.12 5.37
CA ILE A 189 -18.13 10.02 4.75
C ILE A 189 -18.10 10.29 3.23
N GLU A 190 -17.07 11.00 2.76
CA GLU A 190 -16.86 11.26 1.34
C GLU A 190 -15.37 11.44 1.05
N ILE A 191 -14.90 10.89 -0.09
CA ILE A 191 -13.57 11.11 -0.65
C ILE A 191 -13.72 11.67 -2.05
N LYS A 192 -13.17 12.86 -2.28
CA LYS A 192 -13.15 13.50 -3.61
C LYS A 192 -11.73 13.52 -4.15
N GLU A 193 -11.57 13.02 -5.37
CA GLU A 193 -10.31 13.00 -6.11
C GLU A 193 -10.33 14.00 -7.26
N MET A 194 -9.17 14.62 -7.52
CA MET A 194 -8.95 15.48 -8.66
C MET A 194 -7.59 15.15 -9.27
N LEU A 195 -7.57 14.68 -10.52
CA LEU A 195 -6.33 14.21 -11.20
C LEU A 195 -5.39 15.36 -11.55
N VAL A 196 -5.95 16.48 -11.98
CA VAL A 196 -5.21 17.72 -12.28
C VAL A 196 -6.10 18.86 -11.80
N SER A 197 -5.61 19.63 -10.86
CA SER A 197 -6.38 20.77 -10.38
C SER A 197 -5.55 22.05 -10.33
N LYS A 198 -6.14 23.14 -10.76
CA LYS A 198 -5.64 24.47 -10.48
C LYS A 198 -6.00 24.84 -9.05
N VAL A 199 -5.29 25.78 -8.46
CA VAL A 199 -5.55 26.27 -7.10
C VAL A 199 -7.02 26.66 -6.90
N ASN A 200 -7.61 27.42 -7.86
CA ASN A 200 -8.99 27.83 -7.79
C ASN A 200 -9.98 26.65 -7.83
N GLU A 201 -9.71 25.62 -8.63
CA GLU A 201 -10.56 24.41 -8.71
C GLU A 201 -10.55 23.62 -7.40
N SER A 202 -9.38 23.52 -6.74
CA SER A 202 -9.26 22.91 -5.41
C SER A 202 -10.01 23.74 -4.35
N VAL A 203 -9.89 25.05 -4.40
CA VAL A 203 -10.64 25.98 -3.52
C VAL A 203 -12.15 25.82 -3.70
N ASP A 204 -12.64 25.82 -4.94
CA ASP A 204 -14.05 25.65 -5.25
C ASP A 204 -14.60 24.30 -4.80
N ALA A 205 -13.81 23.22 -5.00
CA ALA A 205 -14.17 21.89 -4.57
C ALA A 205 -14.29 21.80 -3.04
N ILE A 206 -13.31 22.35 -2.29
CA ILE A 206 -13.35 22.35 -0.82
C ILE A 206 -14.50 23.22 -0.30
N ASN A 207 -14.74 24.40 -0.89
CA ASN A 207 -15.88 25.26 -0.51
C ASN A 207 -17.22 24.56 -0.75
N ALA A 208 -17.38 23.87 -1.89
CA ALA A 208 -18.60 23.12 -2.20
C ALA A 208 -18.84 22.02 -1.16
N LEU A 209 -17.81 21.22 -0.83
CA LEU A 209 -17.89 20.18 0.19
C LEU A 209 -18.16 20.76 1.58
N ALA A 210 -17.50 21.86 1.95
CA ALA A 210 -17.71 22.53 3.22
C ALA A 210 -19.16 23.02 3.37
N THR A 211 -19.74 23.56 2.29
CA THR A 211 -21.15 24.00 2.25
C THR A 211 -22.10 22.80 2.35
N THR A 212 -21.89 21.78 1.53
CA THR A 212 -22.74 20.58 1.48
C THR A 212 -22.78 19.85 2.83
N HIS A 213 -21.63 19.73 3.49
CA HIS A 213 -21.52 18.99 4.75
C HIS A 213 -21.59 19.88 5.99
N ASN A 214 -21.77 21.20 5.83
CA ASN A 214 -21.79 22.19 6.91
C ASN A 214 -20.51 22.13 7.78
N VAL A 215 -19.33 22.23 7.16
CA VAL A 215 -18.02 22.21 7.81
C VAL A 215 -17.51 23.64 8.01
N ASN A 216 -17.19 24.00 9.25
CA ASN A 216 -16.61 25.30 9.55
C ASN A 216 -15.18 25.43 8.99
N ARG A 217 -14.76 26.62 8.58
CA ARG A 217 -13.40 26.87 8.07
C ARG A 217 -12.30 26.53 9.08
N SER A 218 -12.54 26.69 10.37
CA SER A 218 -11.64 26.27 11.44
C SER A 218 -11.41 24.76 11.52
N ASN A 219 -12.26 23.98 10.86
CA ASN A 219 -12.20 22.52 10.79
C ASN A 219 -11.72 22.03 9.41
N ILE A 220 -11.16 22.91 8.60
CA ILE A 220 -10.55 22.59 7.31
C ILE A 220 -9.04 22.71 7.45
N ILE A 221 -8.30 21.69 7.03
CA ILE A 221 -6.84 21.69 6.98
C ILE A 221 -6.37 21.17 5.63
N VAL A 222 -5.38 21.85 5.06
CA VAL A 222 -4.74 21.45 3.81
C VAL A 222 -3.24 21.28 4.02
N ASP A 223 -2.60 20.37 3.26
CA ASP A 223 -1.14 20.32 3.18
C ASP A 223 -0.66 21.65 2.59
N GLU A 224 0.14 22.41 3.37
CA GLU A 224 0.63 23.75 2.99
C GLU A 224 1.90 23.67 2.12
N ASP A 225 2.55 22.51 2.09
CA ASP A 225 3.79 22.35 1.33
C ASP A 225 3.50 22.46 -0.19
N GLY A 226 4.23 23.34 -0.86
CA GLY A 226 4.09 23.58 -2.29
C GLY A 226 2.86 24.42 -2.67
N VAL A 227 1.92 23.84 -3.41
CA VAL A 227 0.73 24.57 -3.96
C VAL A 227 -0.37 24.77 -2.93
N GLY A 228 -0.42 23.93 -1.92
CA GLY A 228 -1.44 24.01 -0.87
C GLY A 228 -1.42 25.30 -0.07
N GLY A 229 -0.26 25.98 0.02
CA GLY A 229 -0.18 27.33 0.61
C GLY A 229 -1.13 28.34 -0.06
N GLY A 230 -1.21 28.32 -1.40
CA GLY A 230 -2.20 29.13 -2.13
C GLY A 230 -3.65 28.79 -1.81
N VAL A 231 -3.97 27.49 -1.73
CA VAL A 231 -5.32 27.01 -1.36
C VAL A 231 -5.69 27.44 0.06
N LYS A 232 -4.76 27.27 1.02
CA LYS A 232 -4.92 27.71 2.42
C LYS A 232 -5.26 29.18 2.51
N ASP A 233 -4.51 30.04 1.80
CA ASP A 233 -4.70 31.49 1.86
C ASP A 233 -6.06 31.91 1.30
N TYR A 234 -6.48 31.36 0.15
CA TYR A 234 -7.80 31.62 -0.44
C TYR A 234 -8.96 31.14 0.44
N LEU A 235 -8.81 29.97 1.09
CA LEU A 235 -9.83 29.41 1.98
C LEU A 235 -9.83 30.07 3.35
N ASN A 236 -8.74 30.74 3.76
CA ASN A 236 -8.51 31.17 5.13
C ASN A 236 -8.74 30.04 6.13
N CYS A 237 -8.12 28.88 5.85
CA CYS A 237 -8.21 27.65 6.65
C CYS A 237 -6.87 27.32 7.31
N LEU A 238 -6.78 26.17 7.99
CA LEU A 238 -5.54 25.68 8.59
C LEU A 238 -4.61 25.12 7.52
N GLY A 239 -3.30 25.34 7.70
CA GLY A 239 -2.24 24.76 6.91
C GLY A 239 -1.41 23.78 7.72
N PHE A 240 -1.01 22.69 7.10
CA PHE A 240 -0.14 21.68 7.68
C PHE A 240 1.22 21.71 6.98
N VAL A 241 2.29 21.91 7.75
CA VAL A 241 3.66 21.90 7.25
C VAL A 241 4.35 20.64 7.73
N ASN A 242 4.64 19.72 6.78
CA ASN A 242 5.14 18.38 7.07
C ASN A 242 6.39 18.35 7.94
N ASN A 243 7.36 19.23 7.67
CA ASN A 243 8.65 19.28 8.37
C ASN A 243 8.65 20.16 9.62
N SER A 244 7.50 20.65 10.08
CA SER A 244 7.39 21.37 11.35
C SER A 244 7.85 20.51 12.52
N LYS A 245 8.27 21.17 13.61
CA LYS A 245 8.59 20.47 14.86
C LYS A 245 7.35 19.75 15.41
N PRO A 246 7.53 18.58 16.02
CA PRO A 246 6.46 17.91 16.76
C PRO A 246 5.83 18.83 17.79
N VAL A 247 4.53 18.71 18.02
CA VAL A 247 3.82 19.47 19.03
C VAL A 247 3.75 18.69 20.34
N LYS A 248 3.70 19.41 21.47
CA LYS A 248 3.48 18.78 22.77
C LYS A 248 2.10 18.13 22.80
N TYR A 249 2.06 16.86 23.09
CA TYR A 249 0.80 16.13 23.26
C TYR A 249 0.59 15.83 24.73
N ARG A 250 -0.57 16.22 25.29
CA ARG A 250 -0.87 16.11 26.73
C ARG A 250 0.25 16.66 27.63
N ASN A 251 0.81 17.82 27.25
CA ASN A 251 1.92 18.51 27.93
C ASN A 251 3.27 17.76 27.92
N LYS A 252 3.41 16.67 27.15
CA LYS A 252 4.67 15.94 27.00
C LYS A 252 5.29 16.23 25.62
N GLU A 253 6.60 16.40 25.61
CA GLU A 253 7.37 16.37 24.35
C GLU A 253 7.52 14.94 23.89
N GLU A 254 7.30 14.71 22.61
CA GLU A 254 7.44 13.40 21.99
C GLU A 254 8.63 13.42 21.03
N ASN A 255 9.33 12.30 20.95
CA ASN A 255 10.63 12.22 20.29
C ASN A 255 10.53 11.82 18.81
N PHE A 256 9.78 12.61 18.02
CA PHE A 256 9.65 12.42 16.56
C PHE A 256 10.56 13.37 15.80
N VAL A 257 10.98 12.98 14.60
CA VAL A 257 11.82 13.82 13.72
C VAL A 257 11.06 15.09 13.30
N ASN A 258 9.78 14.96 12.94
CA ASN A 258 8.92 16.05 12.47
C ASN A 258 7.45 15.79 12.80
N LEU A 259 6.62 16.79 12.51
CA LEU A 259 5.19 16.76 12.76
C LEU A 259 4.46 15.68 11.93
N LYS A 260 4.87 15.46 10.67
CA LYS A 260 4.33 14.40 9.81
C LYS A 260 4.50 13.04 10.47
N THR A 261 5.70 12.73 10.95
CA THR A 261 5.99 11.48 11.67
C THR A 261 5.11 11.33 12.91
N GLN A 262 4.96 12.39 13.71
CA GLN A 262 4.09 12.38 14.89
C GLN A 262 2.64 12.07 14.52
N CYS A 263 2.11 12.72 13.48
CA CYS A 263 0.73 12.50 13.02
C CYS A 263 0.50 11.08 12.51
N TYR A 264 1.42 10.54 11.70
CA TYR A 264 1.30 9.16 11.23
C TYR A 264 1.38 8.13 12.37
N TYR A 265 2.25 8.37 13.35
CA TYR A 265 2.34 7.48 14.50
C TYR A 265 1.03 7.46 15.29
N LYS A 266 0.43 8.64 15.52
CA LYS A 266 -0.88 8.74 16.17
C LYS A 266 -2.01 8.16 15.32
N LEU A 267 -1.98 8.35 14.00
CA LEU A 267 -2.93 7.73 13.07
C LEU A 267 -2.87 6.19 13.20
N ALA A 268 -1.65 5.64 13.20
CA ALA A 268 -1.46 4.20 13.37
C ALA A 268 -2.03 3.67 14.69
N GLU A 269 -1.84 4.40 15.80
CA GLU A 269 -2.46 4.04 17.08
C GLU A 269 -3.99 3.99 17.00
N ILE A 270 -4.63 4.97 16.33
CA ILE A 270 -6.09 5.06 16.21
C ILE A 270 -6.62 3.96 15.30
N ILE A 271 -5.97 3.71 14.16
CA ILE A 271 -6.33 2.62 13.24
C ILE A 271 -6.20 1.26 13.94
N ASN A 272 -5.11 1.02 14.65
CA ASN A 272 -4.86 -0.25 15.35
C ASN A 272 -5.85 -0.52 16.49
N ARG A 273 -6.51 0.52 17.02
CA ARG A 273 -7.63 0.40 17.97
C ARG A 273 -8.98 0.20 17.29
N ASN A 274 -9.01 0.17 15.95
CA ASN A 274 -10.24 0.11 15.15
C ASN A 274 -11.21 1.29 15.44
N GLU A 275 -10.65 2.49 15.64
CA GLU A 275 -11.41 3.71 15.99
C GLU A 275 -11.66 4.61 14.75
N ILE A 276 -11.42 4.13 13.53
CA ILE A 276 -11.71 4.85 12.26
C ILE A 276 -12.58 3.98 11.38
N TYR A 277 -13.50 4.63 10.66
CA TYR A 277 -14.26 4.06 9.57
C TYR A 277 -14.06 4.86 8.29
N VAL A 278 -13.84 4.20 7.16
CA VAL A 278 -13.70 4.84 5.85
C VAL A 278 -14.74 4.27 4.89
N ASN A 279 -15.69 5.14 4.51
CA ASN A 279 -16.64 4.85 3.44
C ASN A 279 -16.00 5.26 2.10
N CYS A 280 -15.71 4.27 1.25
CA CYS A 280 -15.05 4.50 -0.03
C CYS A 280 -15.43 3.42 -1.05
N ASN A 281 -15.08 3.64 -2.33
CA ASN A 281 -15.23 2.64 -3.36
C ASN A 281 -14.00 1.69 -3.39
N GLU A 282 -14.11 0.58 -4.13
CA GLU A 282 -13.05 -0.45 -4.23
C GLU A 282 -11.69 0.11 -4.71
N SER A 283 -11.69 1.08 -5.62
CA SER A 283 -10.45 1.71 -6.09
C SER A 283 -9.77 2.51 -4.99
N GLN A 284 -10.54 3.27 -4.21
CA GLN A 284 -10.05 4.07 -3.09
C GLN A 284 -9.59 3.18 -1.94
N GLU A 285 -10.32 2.10 -1.65
CA GLU A 285 -9.94 1.09 -0.68
C GLU A 285 -8.58 0.47 -1.00
N ARG A 286 -8.37 0.08 -2.27
CA ARG A 286 -7.08 -0.44 -2.72
C ARG A 286 -5.95 0.57 -2.52
N MET A 287 -6.15 1.83 -2.94
CA MET A 287 -5.15 2.88 -2.80
C MET A 287 -4.78 3.13 -1.34
N LEU A 288 -5.77 3.24 -0.46
CA LEU A 288 -5.57 3.40 0.98
C LEU A 288 -4.82 2.22 1.59
N THR A 289 -5.20 0.99 1.25
CA THR A 289 -4.54 -0.23 1.74
C THR A 289 -3.06 -0.24 1.38
N GLU A 290 -2.74 -0.04 0.09
CA GLU A 290 -1.36 -0.01 -0.40
C GLU A 290 -0.51 1.07 0.31
N GLU A 291 -1.07 2.25 0.54
CA GLU A 291 -0.35 3.36 1.16
C GLU A 291 -0.18 3.17 2.68
N LEU A 292 -1.22 2.67 3.36
CA LEU A 292 -1.17 2.44 4.81
C LEU A 292 -0.20 1.31 5.19
N GLU A 293 -0.03 0.29 4.35
CA GLU A 293 0.99 -0.74 4.52
C GLU A 293 2.43 -0.18 4.43
N MET A 294 2.59 0.95 3.75
CA MET A 294 3.89 1.62 3.64
C MET A 294 4.22 2.54 4.81
N VAL A 295 3.30 2.71 5.77
CA VAL A 295 3.56 3.48 7.00
C VAL A 295 4.47 2.67 7.92
N ARG A 296 5.78 2.85 7.75
CA ARG A 296 6.83 2.04 8.39
C ARG A 296 7.90 2.90 9.02
N LEU A 297 8.52 2.39 10.08
CA LEU A 297 9.69 3.04 10.68
C LEU A 297 10.87 3.01 9.70
N ALA A 298 11.65 4.09 9.69
CA ALA A 298 12.91 4.12 8.97
C ALA A 298 13.95 3.22 9.68
N LYS A 299 14.75 2.47 8.90
CA LYS A 299 15.77 1.55 9.44
C LYS A 299 16.98 2.27 10.02
N GLU A 300 17.29 3.46 9.51
CA GLU A 300 18.42 4.28 9.94
C GLU A 300 17.92 5.65 10.37
N VAL A 301 17.84 5.87 11.66
CA VAL A 301 17.65 7.20 12.22
C VAL A 301 18.62 7.34 13.39
N ASP A 302 19.22 8.53 13.47
CA ASP A 302 19.97 8.99 14.65
C ASP A 302 19.27 8.42 15.91
N ALA A 303 19.96 7.58 16.68
CA ALA A 303 19.42 6.64 17.68
C ALA A 303 18.47 7.25 18.75
N GLN A 304 18.11 8.52 18.59
CA GLN A 304 17.31 9.30 19.53
C GLN A 304 15.94 9.73 19.01
N LYS A 305 15.62 9.67 17.70
CA LYS A 305 14.33 10.14 17.17
C LYS A 305 13.61 9.12 16.30
N ILE A 306 12.28 9.05 16.47
CA ILE A 306 11.42 8.21 15.64
C ILE A 306 11.20 8.89 14.28
N ALA A 307 11.51 8.17 13.20
CA ALA A 307 11.24 8.60 11.82
C ALA A 307 10.51 7.52 11.04
N LEU A 308 9.81 7.95 10.01
CA LEU A 308 9.16 7.06 9.02
C LEU A 308 10.02 6.93 7.77
N LYS A 309 9.77 5.87 7.02
CA LYS A 309 10.28 5.70 5.66
C LYS A 309 9.92 6.93 4.83
N ASN A 310 10.86 7.42 4.03
CA ASN A 310 10.64 8.67 3.31
C ASN A 310 9.69 8.50 2.11
N LYS A 311 9.06 9.62 1.67
CA LYS A 311 8.07 9.64 0.57
C LYS A 311 8.66 9.12 -0.75
N ASP A 312 9.92 9.37 -1.05
CA ASP A 312 10.56 8.95 -2.29
C ASP A 312 10.78 7.43 -2.34
N GLU A 313 11.09 6.82 -1.20
CA GLU A 313 11.18 5.36 -1.10
C GLU A 313 9.80 4.71 -1.27
N ILE A 314 8.77 5.26 -0.61
CA ILE A 314 7.39 4.80 -0.78
C ILE A 314 6.98 4.91 -2.24
N LYS A 315 7.22 6.07 -2.87
CA LYS A 315 6.91 6.33 -4.28
C LYS A 315 7.58 5.35 -5.25
N LYS A 316 8.81 4.91 -4.94
CA LYS A 316 9.51 3.87 -5.73
C LYS A 316 8.84 2.49 -5.61
N ILE A 317 8.27 2.17 -4.45
CA ILE A 317 7.65 0.86 -4.17
C ILE A 317 6.26 0.79 -4.80
N ILE A 318 5.39 1.79 -4.53
CA ILE A 318 4.00 1.77 -5.00
C ILE A 318 3.80 2.47 -6.35
N GLY A 319 4.86 3.08 -6.93
CA GLY A 319 4.84 3.71 -8.24
C GLY A 319 4.16 5.09 -8.31
N ARG A 320 3.68 5.63 -7.18
CA ARG A 320 2.93 6.89 -7.04
C ARG A 320 3.16 7.55 -5.69
N SER A 321 2.71 8.80 -5.53
CA SER A 321 2.66 9.46 -4.22
C SER A 321 1.60 8.82 -3.31
N PRO A 322 1.81 8.80 -1.97
CA PRO A 322 0.85 8.30 -0.98
C PRO A 322 -0.17 9.38 -0.58
N ASP A 323 -0.89 9.93 -1.57
CA ASP A 323 -1.76 11.11 -1.41
C ASP A 323 -2.99 10.82 -0.54
N TYR A 324 -3.48 9.58 -0.54
CA TYR A 324 -4.63 9.18 0.29
C TYR A 324 -4.23 9.05 1.76
N SER A 325 -3.13 8.40 2.05
CA SER A 325 -2.66 8.27 3.44
C SER A 325 -2.19 9.60 4.02
N ASP A 326 -1.60 10.48 3.19
CA ASP A 326 -1.27 11.84 3.58
C ASP A 326 -2.55 12.62 3.95
N GLY A 327 -3.60 12.57 3.11
CA GLY A 327 -4.90 13.19 3.39
C GLY A 327 -5.59 12.65 4.64
N LEU A 328 -5.48 11.33 4.89
CA LEU A 328 -6.02 10.68 6.09
C LEU A 328 -5.26 11.15 7.36
N MET A 329 -3.94 11.24 7.28
CA MET A 329 -3.06 11.64 8.37
C MET A 329 -3.34 13.06 8.86
N LEU A 330 -3.70 13.99 7.97
CA LEU A 330 -4.00 15.37 8.32
C LEU A 330 -5.12 15.51 9.39
N ARG A 331 -6.05 14.55 9.47
CA ARG A 331 -7.12 14.56 10.48
C ARG A 331 -6.60 14.55 11.91
N VAL A 332 -5.44 13.91 12.13
CA VAL A 332 -4.80 13.80 13.45
C VAL A 332 -4.41 15.16 14.03
N TRP A 333 -4.15 16.16 13.16
CA TRP A 333 -3.83 17.52 13.63
C TRP A 333 -4.85 18.07 14.62
N PHE A 334 -6.13 17.82 14.40
CA PHE A 334 -7.20 18.30 15.27
C PHE A 334 -7.21 17.61 16.64
N GLU A 335 -6.61 16.43 16.76
CA GLU A 335 -6.42 15.75 18.05
C GLU A 335 -5.18 16.27 18.79
N LEU A 336 -4.13 16.61 18.06
CA LEU A 336 -2.91 17.18 18.64
C LEU A 336 -3.12 18.63 19.09
N LYS A 337 -3.91 19.37 18.35
CA LYS A 337 -4.29 20.78 18.65
C LYS A 337 -5.81 20.94 18.57
N PRO A 338 -6.57 20.44 19.55
CA PRO A 338 -8.02 20.62 19.52
C PRO A 338 -8.36 22.12 19.53
N PRO A 339 -9.38 22.54 18.77
CA PRO A 339 -9.83 23.92 18.78
C PRO A 339 -10.14 24.35 20.21
N ARG A 340 -9.71 25.56 20.59
CA ARG A 340 -10.00 26.10 21.92
C ARG A 340 -11.51 26.14 22.10
N LYS A 341 -12.05 25.41 23.08
CA LYS A 341 -13.45 25.56 23.50
C LYS A 341 -13.62 26.97 24.04
N ILE A 342 -14.36 27.80 23.32
CA ILE A 342 -14.83 29.08 23.88
C ILE A 342 -15.92 28.70 24.89
N ILE A 343 -15.60 28.75 26.17
CA ILE A 343 -16.59 28.66 27.23
C ILE A 343 -17.19 30.07 27.29
N LEU A 344 -18.38 30.24 26.71
CA LEU A 344 -19.22 31.41 26.95
C LEU A 344 -19.68 31.26 28.38
N GLY A 345 -19.15 32.11 29.29
CA GLY A 345 -19.57 32.22 30.65
C GLY A 345 -20.97 32.89 30.80
#